data_7a28e53d7a67e224c04fa168c78e9ae8
#
_entry.id   7a28e53d7a67e224c04fa168c78e9ae8
#
_cell.length_a   1.000
_cell.length_b   1.000
_cell.length_c   1.000
_cell.angle_alpha   90.00
_cell.angle_beta   90.00
_cell.angle_gamma   90.00
#
_symmetry.space_group_name_H-M   'P 1'
#
loop_
_entity.id
_entity.type
_entity.pdbx_description
1 polymer ?
#
loop_
_entity_poly.entity_id
_entity_poly.type
_entity_poly.pdbx_seq_one_letter_code
_entity_poly.pdbx_strand_id
1 'polypeptide(L)'
;MEIDLKLPYSPSVSLDSITNILDNEFPECKTVRERNKTGEFIRLKKTFFVHACIYISHDIEKEYTIVGIDGNMSNYAYYLFGSVFHYIYRGSFLIEIKQVLEDTLLT
;
A
#
# COMPACT_ATOMS: atom_id res chain seq x y z
N MET A 1 -2.52 6.39 -9.55
CA MET A 1 -3.71 5.67 -9.06
C MET A 1 -3.56 5.43 -7.59
N GLU A 2 -4.54 5.80 -6.84
CA GLU A 2 -4.57 5.64 -5.39
C GLU A 2 -5.85 4.95 -4.99
N ILE A 3 -5.76 4.00 -4.06
CA ILE A 3 -6.90 3.27 -3.53
C ILE A 3 -6.93 3.50 -2.03
N ASP A 4 -8.08 3.91 -1.50
CA ASP A 4 -8.24 4.11 -0.07
C ASP A 4 -9.12 3.02 0.52
N LEU A 5 -8.65 2.43 1.61
CA LEU A 5 -9.44 1.51 2.42
C LEU A 5 -9.88 2.26 3.67
N LYS A 6 -11.18 2.51 3.79
CA LYS A 6 -11.76 3.23 4.91
C LYS A 6 -12.30 2.25 5.95
N LEU A 7 -11.81 2.38 7.17
CA LEU A 7 -12.17 1.52 8.30
C LEU A 7 -12.83 2.35 9.40
N PRO A 8 -13.64 1.74 10.26
CA PRO A 8 -13.99 2.38 11.52
C PRO A 8 -12.71 2.74 12.28
N TYR A 9 -12.75 3.81 13.10
CA TYR A 9 -11.57 4.25 13.82
C TYR A 9 -10.93 3.08 14.58
N SER A 10 -9.69 2.77 14.23
CA SER A 10 -8.97 1.60 14.73
C SER A 10 -7.53 2.01 15.06
N PRO A 11 -7.28 2.52 16.29
CA PRO A 11 -5.94 2.99 16.65
C PRO A 11 -4.90 1.88 16.69
N SER A 12 -5.31 0.62 16.75
CA SER A 12 -4.40 -0.52 16.71
C SER A 12 -3.84 -0.80 15.30
N VAL A 13 -4.46 -0.24 14.27
CA VAL A 13 -3.93 -0.33 12.90
C VAL A 13 -2.73 0.59 12.80
N SER A 14 -1.55 0.00 12.63
CA SER A 14 -0.28 0.71 12.58
C SER A 14 0.56 0.21 11.41
N LEU A 15 1.63 0.91 11.11
CA LEU A 15 2.57 0.45 10.09
C LEU A 15 3.16 -0.91 10.46
N ASP A 16 3.41 -1.17 11.76
CA ASP A 16 3.92 -2.46 12.21
C ASP A 16 2.91 -3.58 11.97
N SER A 17 1.64 -3.37 12.31
CA SER A 17 0.61 -4.39 12.11
C SER A 17 0.40 -4.68 10.62
N ILE A 18 0.41 -3.65 9.79
CA ILE A 18 0.28 -3.83 8.33
C ILE A 18 1.51 -4.52 7.75
N THR A 19 2.71 -4.18 8.21
CA THR A 19 3.93 -4.85 7.77
C THR A 19 3.85 -6.35 8.03
N ASN A 20 3.37 -6.75 9.21
CA ASN A 20 3.21 -8.17 9.55
C ASN A 20 2.23 -8.87 8.62
N ILE A 21 1.10 -8.22 8.30
CA ILE A 21 0.13 -8.78 7.37
C ILE A 21 0.75 -8.95 5.98
N LEU A 22 1.45 -7.94 5.49
CA LEU A 22 2.05 -7.98 4.16
C LEU A 22 3.17 -9.01 4.08
N ASP A 23 3.98 -9.16 5.11
CA ASP A 23 5.05 -10.16 5.14
C ASP A 23 4.49 -11.58 5.12
N ASN A 24 3.36 -11.81 5.76
CA ASN A 24 2.70 -13.13 5.75
C ASN A 24 2.01 -13.42 4.43
N GLU A 25 1.31 -12.45 3.86
CA GLU A 25 0.49 -12.67 2.66
C GLU A 25 1.28 -12.52 1.35
N PHE A 26 2.36 -11.74 1.37
CA PHE A 26 3.20 -11.51 0.20
C PHE A 26 4.67 -11.83 0.53
N PRO A 27 4.99 -13.11 0.84
CA PRO A 27 6.36 -13.46 1.25
C PRO A 27 7.40 -13.26 0.16
N GLU A 28 6.96 -13.23 -1.10
CA GLU A 28 7.85 -12.97 -2.25
C GLU A 28 8.17 -11.49 -2.42
N CYS A 29 7.45 -10.61 -1.74
CA CYS A 29 7.66 -9.17 -1.81
C CYS A 29 8.56 -8.72 -0.67
N LYS A 30 9.23 -7.57 -0.88
CA LYS A 30 10.06 -6.96 0.14
C LYS A 30 9.35 -5.74 0.72
N THR A 31 9.21 -5.68 2.04
CA THR A 31 8.66 -4.52 2.74
C THR A 31 9.80 -3.65 3.26
N VAL A 32 9.71 -2.34 3.00
CA VAL A 32 10.69 -1.36 3.47
C VAL A 32 9.92 -0.19 4.07
N ARG A 33 10.35 0.24 5.26
CA ARG A 33 9.77 1.43 5.87
C ARG A 33 10.56 2.66 5.43
N GLU A 34 9.85 3.67 4.92
CA GLU A 34 10.45 4.90 4.44
C GLU A 34 9.73 6.11 5.04
N ARG A 35 10.32 7.28 4.90
CA ARG A 35 9.74 8.53 5.39
C ARG A 35 9.84 9.58 4.31
N ASN A 36 8.77 10.37 4.16
CA ASN A 36 8.76 11.54 3.29
C ASN A 36 8.21 12.74 4.08
N LYS A 37 7.87 13.84 3.38
CA LYS A 37 7.37 15.05 4.01
C LYS A 37 6.05 14.87 4.75
N THR A 38 5.25 13.87 4.34
CA THR A 38 3.94 13.61 4.95
C THR A 38 4.02 12.60 6.09
N GLY A 39 5.15 11.94 6.29
CA GLY A 39 5.35 11.00 7.38
C GLY A 39 5.94 9.67 6.93
N GLU A 40 5.82 8.66 7.78
CA GLU A 40 6.31 7.32 7.48
C GLU A 40 5.30 6.54 6.65
N PHE A 41 5.81 5.64 5.82
CA PHE A 41 4.98 4.75 5.02
C PHE A 41 5.74 3.45 4.75
N ILE A 42 4.99 2.44 4.28
CA ILE A 42 5.56 1.16 3.89
C ILE A 42 5.65 1.13 2.37
N ARG A 43 6.82 0.77 1.86
CA ARG A 43 7.00 0.46 0.44
C ARG A 43 7.05 -1.06 0.28
N LEU A 44 6.08 -1.61 -0.42
CA LEU A 44 6.03 -3.03 -0.74
C LEU A 44 6.54 -3.22 -2.17
N LYS A 45 7.66 -3.91 -2.31
CA LYS A 45 8.33 -4.12 -3.60
C LYS A 45 8.02 -5.51 -4.11
N LYS A 46 7.23 -5.61 -5.17
CA LYS A 46 6.95 -6.88 -5.84
C LYS A 46 8.07 -7.26 -6.79
N THR A 47 8.53 -6.29 -7.58
CA THR A 47 9.68 -6.43 -8.48
C THR A 47 10.49 -5.15 -8.40
N PHE A 48 11.62 -5.10 -9.10
CA PHE A 48 12.39 -3.87 -9.22
C PHE A 48 11.54 -2.70 -9.77
N PHE A 49 10.55 -3.02 -10.60
CA PHE A 49 9.76 -2.01 -11.30
C PHE A 49 8.41 -1.71 -10.64
N VAL A 50 7.85 -2.66 -9.90
CA VAL A 50 6.49 -2.54 -9.36
C VAL A 50 6.54 -2.42 -7.86
N HIS A 51 6.15 -1.26 -7.35
CA HIS A 51 6.11 -0.95 -5.92
C HIS A 51 4.72 -0.44 -5.55
N ALA A 52 4.33 -0.66 -4.30
CA ALA A 52 3.15 -0.04 -3.71
C ALA A 52 3.56 0.68 -2.43
N CYS A 53 3.01 1.85 -2.21
CA CYS A 53 3.25 2.62 -0.99
C CYS A 53 1.98 2.61 -0.15
N ILE A 54 2.08 2.26 1.13
CA ILE A 54 0.95 2.15 2.03
C ILE A 54 1.09 3.19 3.14
N TYR A 55 0.05 4.01 3.29
CA TYR A 55 -0.03 5.09 4.26
C TYR A 55 -1.20 4.85 5.20
N ILE A 56 -1.06 5.27 6.46
CA ILE A 56 -2.14 5.17 7.44
C ILE A 56 -2.46 6.58 7.95
N SER A 57 -3.75 6.89 8.02
CA SER A 57 -4.24 8.13 8.59
C SER A 57 -5.40 7.83 9.53
N HIS A 58 -5.33 8.34 10.75
CA HIS A 58 -6.40 8.23 11.75
C HIS A 58 -7.06 9.59 11.91
N ASP A 59 -8.38 9.62 11.74
CA ASP A 59 -9.15 10.84 11.94
C ASP A 59 -10.13 10.62 13.10
N ILE A 60 -9.75 11.12 14.27
CA ILE A 60 -10.55 10.94 15.50
C ILE A 60 -11.89 11.67 15.40
N GLU A 61 -11.90 12.86 14.81
CA GLU A 61 -13.10 13.67 14.70
C GLU A 61 -14.15 13.02 13.81
N LYS A 62 -13.72 12.42 12.70
CA LYS A 62 -14.63 11.75 11.77
C LYS A 62 -14.80 10.28 12.08
N GLU A 63 -14.14 9.79 13.11
CA GLU A 63 -14.24 8.41 13.62
C GLU A 63 -13.89 7.34 12.56
N TYR A 64 -12.85 7.57 11.77
CA TYR A 64 -12.40 6.56 10.83
C TYR A 64 -10.88 6.49 10.72
N THR A 65 -10.40 5.36 10.20
CA THR A 65 -9.02 5.12 9.83
C THR A 65 -8.96 4.88 8.33
N ILE A 66 -8.03 5.52 7.65
CA ILE A 66 -7.83 5.33 6.22
C ILE A 66 -6.46 4.69 6.00
N VAL A 67 -6.46 3.59 5.23
CA VAL A 67 -5.24 2.98 4.72
C VAL A 67 -5.16 3.32 3.24
N GLY A 68 -4.26 4.22 2.89
CA GLY A 68 -4.06 4.63 1.51
C GLY A 68 -3.04 3.71 0.83
N ILE A 69 -3.37 3.23 -0.36
CA ILE A 69 -2.50 2.36 -1.15
C ILE A 69 -2.25 3.05 -2.48
N ASP A 70 -1.01 3.45 -2.70
CA ASP A 70 -0.60 4.17 -3.90
C ASP A 70 0.44 3.35 -4.66
N GLY A 71 0.23 3.20 -5.96
CA GLY A 71 1.17 2.50 -6.82
C GLY A 71 2.32 3.41 -7.21
N ASN A 72 3.52 2.86 -7.15
CA ASN A 72 4.71 3.55 -7.60
C ASN A 72 5.52 2.65 -8.53
N MET A 73 6.11 3.24 -9.54
CA MET A 73 6.93 2.58 -10.52
C MET A 73 8.20 3.41 -10.70
N SER A 74 9.34 2.75 -10.83
CA SER A 74 10.58 3.49 -11.03
C SER A 74 10.49 4.31 -12.34
N ASN A 75 11.14 5.48 -12.36
CA ASN A 75 11.17 6.32 -13.56
C ASN A 75 11.76 5.56 -14.75
N TYR A 76 12.71 4.68 -14.50
CA TYR A 76 13.34 3.86 -15.54
C TYR A 76 12.32 2.91 -16.18
N ALA A 77 11.52 2.24 -15.37
CA ALA A 77 10.50 1.32 -15.87
C ALA A 77 9.42 2.07 -16.67
N TYR A 78 8.99 3.23 -16.17
CA TYR A 78 8.03 4.06 -16.87
C TYR A 78 8.55 4.47 -18.25
N TYR A 79 9.83 4.83 -18.32
CA TYR A 79 10.47 5.23 -19.56
C TYR A 79 10.52 4.07 -20.57
N LEU A 80 10.86 2.85 -20.10
CA LEU A 80 11.00 1.69 -20.96
C LEU A 80 9.67 1.09 -21.43
N PHE A 81 8.70 1.00 -20.55
CA PHE A 81 7.47 0.23 -20.82
C PHE A 81 6.23 1.11 -21.08
N GLY A 82 6.33 2.40 -20.77
CA GLY A 82 5.25 3.33 -21.00
C GLY A 82 4.10 3.20 -20.02
N SER A 83 3.10 4.07 -20.19
CA SER A 83 1.99 4.21 -19.26
C SER A 83 1.02 3.02 -19.25
N VAL A 84 0.87 2.32 -20.37
CA VAL A 84 -0.07 1.20 -20.47
C VAL A 84 0.37 0.04 -19.58
N PHE A 85 1.64 -0.33 -19.66
CA PHE A 85 2.20 -1.41 -18.86
C PHE A 85 2.13 -1.07 -17.36
N HIS A 86 2.46 0.16 -17.03
CA HIS A 86 2.34 0.69 -15.67
C HIS A 86 0.91 0.56 -15.14
N TYR A 87 -0.07 0.88 -15.97
CA TYR A 87 -1.48 0.85 -15.59
C TYR A 87 -1.95 -0.57 -15.26
N ILE A 88 -1.60 -1.53 -16.09
CA ILE A 88 -2.04 -2.92 -15.93
C ILE A 88 -1.43 -3.55 -14.67
N TYR A 89 -0.12 -3.48 -14.55
CA TYR A 89 0.59 -4.14 -13.44
C TYR A 89 0.31 -3.49 -12.09
N ARG A 90 0.30 -2.17 -12.06
CA ARG A 90 0.07 -1.43 -10.83
C ARG A 90 -1.34 -1.63 -10.30
N GLY A 91 -2.33 -1.54 -11.18
CA GLY A 91 -3.73 -1.67 -10.78
C GLY A 91 -4.04 -3.01 -10.17
N SER A 92 -3.58 -4.10 -10.78
CA SER A 92 -3.78 -5.45 -10.28
C SER A 92 -3.13 -5.66 -8.90
N PHE A 93 -1.90 -5.20 -8.72
CA PHE A 93 -1.18 -5.35 -7.46
C PHE A 93 -1.86 -4.56 -6.33
N LEU A 94 -2.29 -3.33 -6.62
CA LEU A 94 -2.99 -2.51 -5.62
C LEU A 94 -4.30 -3.15 -5.17
N ILE A 95 -5.04 -3.74 -6.09
CA ILE A 95 -6.31 -4.42 -5.79
C ILE A 95 -6.05 -5.63 -4.90
N GLU A 96 -5.01 -6.42 -5.18
CA GLU A 96 -4.63 -7.55 -4.33
C GLU A 96 -4.30 -7.11 -2.92
N ILE A 97 -3.51 -6.05 -2.77
CA ILE A 97 -3.15 -5.51 -1.45
C ILE A 97 -4.40 -5.04 -0.71
N LYS A 98 -5.27 -4.31 -1.38
CA LYS A 98 -6.51 -3.85 -0.79
C LYS A 98 -7.36 -5.01 -0.30
N GLN A 99 -7.50 -6.06 -1.11
CA GLN A 99 -8.31 -7.22 -0.76
C GLN A 99 -7.76 -7.93 0.47
N VAL A 100 -6.45 -8.14 0.53
CA VAL A 100 -5.81 -8.78 1.67
C VAL A 100 -6.00 -7.95 2.95
N LEU A 101 -5.77 -6.65 2.89
CA LEU A 101 -5.92 -5.77 4.04
C LEU A 101 -7.38 -5.68 4.49
N GLU A 102 -8.32 -5.62 3.55
CA GLU A 102 -9.75 -5.60 3.85
C GLU A 102 -10.19 -6.88 4.55
N ASP A 103 -9.79 -8.03 4.02
CA ASP A 103 -10.15 -9.33 4.60
C ASP A 103 -9.56 -9.50 6.00
N THR A 104 -8.36 -8.99 6.25
CA THR A 104 -7.68 -9.14 7.53
C THR A 104 -8.13 -8.12 8.56
N LEU A 105 -8.34 -6.86 8.16
CA LEU A 105 -8.63 -5.77 9.08
C LEU A 105 -10.12 -5.62 9.38
N LEU A 106 -11.02 -6.07 8.50
CA LEU A 106 -12.46 -5.94 8.66
C LEU A 106 -13.14 -7.21 9.20
N THR A 107 -12.40 -8.26 9.45
CA THR A 107 -12.96 -9.50 10.03
C THR A 107 -12.86 -9.55 11.54
#